data_18d525e536234c3c21f7018b5a535cf2
#
_entry.id   18d525e536234c3c21f7018b5a535cf2
#
_cell.length_a   1.000
_cell.length_b   1.000
_cell.length_c   1.000
_cell.angle_alpha   90.00
_cell.angle_beta   90.00
_cell.angle_gamma   90.00
#
_symmetry.space_group_name_H-M   'P 1'
#
loop_
_entity.id
_entity.type
_entity.pdbx_description
1 polymer ?
#
loop_
_entity_poly.entity_id
_entity_poly.type
_entity_poly.pdbx_seq_one_letter_code
_entity_poly.pdbx_strand_id
1 'polypeptide(L)'
;MAYSAFPNLPGDTGGTLGRAGTAAVAGNTVIIKDLFETLNKFAQASAVFNKEMRKVAYSIAKDLQGQVRIEAGTVSRASQAIQVAKGLRAKNDRIPTIGLRSNEPFISKSRPNRNRKKPVTRGDVFFGAEFGGGKTKRTKQFLRHRGQSGYFFWPTVRKRKNAIAKEYLDGMDRVVKELGI
;
A
#
# COMPACT_ATOMS: atom_id res chain seq x y z
N MET A 1 -2.85 -3.93 -31.16
CA MET A 1 -3.38 -2.66 -30.61
C MET A 1 -2.60 -2.35 -29.34
N ALA A 2 -1.73 -1.36 -29.46
CA ALA A 2 -0.82 -0.93 -28.42
C ALA A 2 -1.56 0.02 -27.47
N TYR A 3 -1.57 -0.27 -26.18
CA TYR A 3 -2.00 0.67 -25.13
C TYR A 3 -0.84 1.58 -24.78
N SER A 4 -0.80 2.72 -25.45
CA SER A 4 -0.05 3.89 -25.00
C SER A 4 -1.01 4.74 -24.18
N ALA A 5 -0.79 4.83 -22.89
CA ALA A 5 -1.47 5.79 -22.03
C ALA A 5 -0.66 6.04 -20.76
N PHE A 6 0.53 6.62 -20.95
CA PHE A 6 1.09 7.49 -19.91
C PHE A 6 1.19 8.88 -20.52
N PRO A 7 0.50 9.89 -19.96
CA PRO A 7 0.71 11.26 -20.39
C PRO A 7 2.15 11.65 -20.06
N ASN A 8 2.83 12.26 -21.04
CA ASN A 8 4.17 12.81 -20.93
C ASN A 8 4.30 13.64 -19.67
N LEU A 9 5.22 13.27 -18.82
CA LEU A 9 5.74 14.14 -17.79
C LEU A 9 6.50 15.28 -18.49
N PRO A 10 6.23 16.55 -18.19
CA PRO A 10 7.01 17.65 -18.72
C PRO A 10 8.46 17.52 -18.27
N GLY A 11 9.36 17.72 -19.25
CA GLY A 11 10.78 17.52 -19.12
C GLY A 11 11.41 18.27 -17.96
N ASP A 12 12.38 17.60 -17.40
CA ASP A 12 13.32 18.06 -16.39
C ASP A 12 14.09 19.26 -16.93
N THR A 13 13.68 20.47 -16.52
CA THR A 13 14.52 21.66 -16.60
C THR A 13 15.01 21.94 -15.20
N GLY A 14 16.32 21.73 -14.98
CA GLY A 14 17.02 22.02 -13.75
C GLY A 14 16.70 23.42 -13.24
N GLY A 15 16.19 23.50 -12.04
CA GLY A 15 15.81 24.75 -11.41
C GLY A 15 15.45 24.57 -9.96
N THR A 16 16.40 24.90 -9.09
CA THR A 16 16.22 25.42 -7.71
C THR A 16 15.10 24.81 -6.87
N LEU A 17 15.49 24.13 -5.81
CA LEU A 17 14.74 23.84 -4.60
C LEU A 17 13.96 25.08 -4.13
N GLY A 18 12.68 25.10 -4.39
CA GLY A 18 11.83 26.17 -3.90
C GLY A 18 10.52 26.29 -4.62
N ARG A 19 9.60 25.36 -4.38
CA ARG A 19 8.14 25.69 -4.33
C ARG A 19 7.36 24.47 -3.89
N ALA A 20 6.66 24.59 -2.77
CA ALA A 20 5.63 23.66 -2.35
C ALA A 20 4.53 23.62 -3.43
N GLY A 21 4.67 22.71 -4.39
CA GLY A 21 3.64 22.41 -5.35
C GLY A 21 2.62 21.51 -4.69
N THR A 22 1.42 22.00 -4.48
CA THR A 22 0.23 21.19 -4.17
C THR A 22 -0.02 20.25 -5.34
N ALA A 23 0.67 19.11 -5.38
CA ALA A 23 0.32 18.03 -6.30
C ALA A 23 -0.95 17.39 -5.74
N ALA A 24 -2.10 17.75 -6.29
CA ALA A 24 -3.33 17.01 -6.12
C ALA A 24 -3.15 15.65 -6.78
N VAL A 25 -2.67 14.65 -6.04
CA VAL A 25 -2.70 13.26 -6.46
C VAL A 25 -4.15 12.79 -6.30
N ALA A 26 -4.87 12.76 -7.40
CA ALA A 26 -6.17 12.13 -7.48
C ALA A 26 -6.00 10.63 -7.21
N GLY A 27 -6.47 10.18 -6.07
CA GLY A 27 -6.58 8.76 -5.75
C GLY A 27 -5.99 8.37 -4.40
N ASN A 28 -6.85 8.19 -3.41
CA ASN A 28 -6.71 7.34 -2.22
C ASN A 28 -5.41 7.41 -1.39
N THR A 29 -4.56 8.41 -1.58
CA THR A 29 -3.38 8.63 -0.76
C THR A 29 -3.75 9.54 0.41
N VAL A 30 -3.43 9.11 1.64
CA VAL A 30 -3.51 9.98 2.81
C VAL A 30 -2.32 10.91 2.75
N ILE A 31 -2.53 12.11 2.25
CA ILE A 31 -1.52 13.17 2.35
C ILE A 31 -1.79 13.90 3.65
N ILE A 32 -0.94 13.68 4.64
CA ILE A 32 -0.86 14.55 5.80
C ILE A 32 -0.10 15.77 5.30
N LYS A 33 -0.80 16.90 5.10
CA LYS A 33 -0.15 18.17 4.76
C LYS A 33 0.95 18.42 5.78
N ASP A 34 2.07 18.90 5.30
CA ASP A 34 3.24 19.28 6.11
C ASP A 34 4.02 18.13 6.75
N LEU A 35 3.58 16.86 6.61
CA LEU A 35 4.34 15.73 7.12
C LEU A 35 5.74 15.64 6.49
N PHE A 36 5.83 15.86 5.18
CA PHE A 36 7.12 15.84 4.47
C PHE A 36 8.04 17.00 4.89
N GLU A 37 7.49 18.19 5.09
CA GLU A 37 8.28 19.33 5.57
C GLU A 37 8.77 19.12 6.99
N THR A 38 7.90 18.64 7.86
CA THR A 38 8.24 18.28 9.24
C THR A 38 9.28 17.15 9.26
N LEU A 39 9.10 16.09 8.48
CA LEU A 39 10.07 15.00 8.38
C LEU A 39 11.41 15.46 7.78
N ASN A 40 11.43 16.44 6.87
CA ASN A 40 12.66 16.99 6.33
C ASN A 40 13.39 17.86 7.37
N LYS A 41 12.68 18.66 8.14
CA LYS A 41 13.26 19.39 9.29
C LYS A 41 13.85 18.42 10.32
N PHE A 42 13.18 17.30 10.57
CA PHE A 42 13.67 16.23 11.44
C PHE A 42 14.63 15.25 10.74
N ALA A 43 14.78 15.28 9.42
CA ALA A 43 15.73 14.40 8.71
C ALA A 43 17.21 14.79 9.01
N GLN A 44 17.43 16.01 9.47
CA GLN A 44 18.69 16.46 10.05
C GLN A 44 18.78 16.14 11.57
N ALA A 45 17.67 15.74 12.18
CA ALA A 45 17.65 15.28 13.55
C ALA A 45 18.31 13.89 13.68
N SER A 46 18.87 13.63 14.83
CA SER A 46 19.75 12.51 15.14
C SER A 46 19.33 11.14 14.55
N ALA A 47 20.30 10.27 14.29
CA ALA A 47 20.05 8.89 13.86
C ALA A 47 19.09 8.14 14.81
N VAL A 48 19.03 8.54 16.06
CA VAL A 48 18.14 8.02 17.10
C VAL A 48 16.68 8.34 16.78
N PHE A 49 16.34 9.59 16.45
CA PHE A 49 14.97 9.96 16.05
C PHE A 49 14.48 9.12 14.87
N ASN A 50 15.30 9.01 13.82
CA ASN A 50 14.95 8.20 12.64
C ASN A 50 14.72 6.73 12.97
N LYS A 51 15.51 6.17 13.91
CA LYS A 51 15.38 4.79 14.37
C LYS A 51 14.04 4.59 15.11
N GLU A 52 13.70 5.48 16.03
CA GLU A 52 12.46 5.40 16.80
C GLU A 52 11.23 5.61 15.91
N MET A 53 11.26 6.58 14.99
CA MET A 53 10.19 6.80 14.03
C MET A 53 9.94 5.58 13.13
N ARG A 54 10.98 4.84 12.75
CA ARG A 54 10.81 3.58 12.02
C ARG A 54 10.09 2.52 12.84
N LYS A 55 10.35 2.43 14.16
CA LYS A 55 9.65 1.50 15.03
C LYS A 55 8.16 1.84 15.12
N VAL A 56 7.83 3.12 15.32
CA VAL A 56 6.44 3.61 15.33
C VAL A 56 5.75 3.28 14.02
N ALA A 57 6.34 3.67 12.89
CA ALA A 57 5.77 3.43 11.57
C ALA A 57 5.60 1.93 11.27
N TYR A 58 6.58 1.11 11.65
CA TYR A 58 6.52 -0.34 11.46
C TYR A 58 5.41 -0.98 12.29
N SER A 59 5.22 -0.57 13.55
CA SER A 59 4.13 -1.06 14.41
C SER A 59 2.76 -0.78 13.79
N ILE A 60 2.52 0.45 13.33
CA ILE A 60 1.28 0.85 12.67
C ILE A 60 1.07 0.06 11.36
N ALA A 61 2.11 -0.08 10.55
CA ALA A 61 2.03 -0.85 9.32
C ALA A 61 1.75 -2.33 9.56
N LYS A 62 2.28 -2.91 10.65
CA LYS A 62 2.04 -4.30 11.04
C LYS A 62 0.60 -4.51 11.54
N ASP A 63 0.05 -3.56 12.30
CA ASP A 63 -1.36 -3.61 12.70
C ASP A 63 -2.27 -3.54 11.47
N LEU A 64 -2.05 -2.57 10.57
CA LEU A 64 -2.81 -2.47 9.33
C LEU A 64 -2.70 -3.73 8.48
N GLN A 65 -1.50 -4.34 8.39
CA GLN A 65 -1.29 -5.63 7.70
C GLN A 65 -2.16 -6.73 8.31
N GLY A 66 -2.22 -6.80 9.64
CA GLY A 66 -3.07 -7.76 10.36
C GLY A 66 -4.54 -7.59 10.00
N GLN A 67 -5.02 -6.37 10.02
CA GLN A 67 -6.42 -6.05 9.69
C GLN A 67 -6.78 -6.36 8.25
N VAL A 68 -5.91 -6.03 7.29
CA VAL A 68 -6.12 -6.39 5.88
C VAL A 68 -6.20 -7.92 5.71
N ARG A 69 -5.44 -8.69 6.49
CA ARG A 69 -5.52 -10.16 6.47
C ARG A 69 -6.84 -10.68 7.02
N ILE A 70 -7.37 -10.07 8.07
CA ILE A 70 -8.68 -10.40 8.63
C ILE A 70 -9.76 -10.10 7.59
N GLU A 71 -9.77 -8.90 7.02
CA GLU A 71 -10.75 -8.50 6.00
C GLU A 71 -10.67 -9.37 4.74
N ALA A 72 -9.47 -9.80 4.34
CA ALA A 72 -9.32 -10.75 3.24
C ALA A 72 -10.04 -12.09 3.50
N GLY A 73 -10.19 -12.48 4.78
CA GLY A 73 -10.95 -13.66 5.19
C GLY A 73 -12.46 -13.51 5.07
N THR A 74 -12.99 -12.30 5.08
CA THR A 74 -14.44 -12.02 4.98
C THR A 74 -14.97 -11.98 3.54
N VAL A 75 -14.08 -11.92 2.55
CA VAL A 75 -14.47 -11.84 1.14
C VAL A 75 -15.11 -13.15 0.67
N SER A 76 -16.17 -13.10 -0.14
CA SER A 76 -16.91 -14.27 -0.63
C SER A 76 -16.04 -15.34 -1.32
N ARG A 77 -14.87 -14.95 -1.85
CA ARG A 77 -13.83 -15.86 -2.39
C ARG A 77 -12.55 -15.72 -1.60
N ALA A 78 -12.66 -15.89 -0.30
CA ALA A 78 -11.61 -15.67 0.68
C ALA A 78 -10.28 -16.37 0.34
N SER A 79 -10.30 -17.56 -0.28
CA SER A 79 -9.06 -18.31 -0.57
C SER A 79 -8.06 -17.53 -1.42
N GLN A 80 -8.52 -16.76 -2.42
CA GLN A 80 -7.63 -15.93 -3.25
C GLN A 80 -7.17 -14.68 -2.49
N ALA A 81 -8.10 -13.99 -1.85
CA ALA A 81 -7.81 -12.80 -1.05
C ALA A 81 -6.83 -13.12 0.09
N ILE A 82 -7.03 -14.23 0.82
CA ILE A 82 -6.15 -14.71 1.87
C ILE A 82 -4.74 -14.98 1.34
N GLN A 83 -4.60 -15.69 0.21
CA GLN A 83 -3.29 -16.00 -0.36
C GLN A 83 -2.54 -14.75 -0.81
N VAL A 84 -3.25 -13.78 -1.37
CA VAL A 84 -2.68 -12.46 -1.70
C VAL A 84 -2.29 -11.72 -0.43
N ALA A 85 -3.17 -11.65 0.57
CA ALA A 85 -2.93 -10.96 1.84
C ALA A 85 -1.75 -11.56 2.63
N LYS A 86 -1.48 -12.86 2.51
CA LYS A 86 -0.27 -13.49 3.07
C LYS A 86 1.03 -12.90 2.50
N GLY A 87 1.01 -12.40 1.28
CA GLY A 87 2.14 -11.74 0.64
C GLY A 87 2.36 -10.29 1.07
N LEU A 88 1.41 -9.70 1.79
CA LEU A 88 1.56 -8.34 2.31
C LEU A 88 2.60 -8.33 3.45
N ARG A 89 3.43 -7.31 3.46
CA ARG A 89 4.46 -7.08 4.48
C ARG A 89 4.52 -5.63 4.90
N ALA A 90 4.59 -5.41 6.20
CA ALA A 90 5.00 -4.13 6.76
C ALA A 90 6.47 -3.88 6.40
N LYS A 91 6.79 -2.68 5.96
CA LYS A 91 8.16 -2.25 5.69
C LYS A 91 8.68 -1.43 6.85
N ASN A 92 9.98 -1.54 7.11
CA ASN A 92 10.65 -0.76 8.14
C ASN A 92 11.08 0.61 7.59
N ASP A 93 10.08 1.41 7.21
CA ASP A 93 10.25 2.77 6.70
C ASP A 93 9.88 3.79 7.78
N ARG A 94 10.24 5.08 7.58
CA ARG A 94 9.85 6.18 8.48
C ARG A 94 8.36 6.50 8.42
N ILE A 95 7.68 6.08 7.36
CA ILE A 95 6.25 6.25 7.15
C ILE A 95 5.61 4.85 7.15
N PRO A 96 4.42 4.66 7.75
CA PRO A 96 3.72 3.39 7.74
C PRO A 96 3.50 2.88 6.31
N THR A 97 4.22 1.85 5.93
CA THR A 97 4.23 1.34 4.55
C THR A 97 3.95 -0.15 4.53
N ILE A 98 3.00 -0.57 3.67
CA ILE A 98 2.74 -1.98 3.36
C ILE A 98 3.13 -2.25 1.91
N GLY A 99 3.96 -3.26 1.70
CA GLY A 99 4.31 -3.75 0.37
C GLY A 99 3.75 -5.14 0.10
N LEU A 100 3.50 -5.45 -1.17
CA LEU A 100 3.16 -6.78 -1.63
C LEU A 100 4.41 -7.48 -2.17
N ARG A 101 4.65 -8.72 -1.77
CA ARG A 101 5.63 -9.61 -2.43
C ARG A 101 5.04 -10.13 -3.75
N SER A 102 5.04 -9.26 -4.73
CA SER A 102 4.38 -9.50 -6.02
C SER A 102 4.93 -10.71 -6.76
N ASN A 103 6.24 -10.97 -6.65
CA ASN A 103 6.93 -12.05 -7.37
C ASN A 103 6.84 -13.42 -6.68
N GLU A 104 6.32 -13.49 -5.46
CA GLU A 104 6.14 -14.78 -4.80
C GLU A 104 5.06 -15.62 -5.50
N PRO A 105 5.27 -16.96 -5.61
CA PRO A 105 4.28 -17.84 -6.22
C PRO A 105 2.93 -17.74 -5.51
N PHE A 106 1.86 -17.66 -6.30
CA PHE A 106 0.51 -17.79 -5.82
C PHE A 106 0.15 -19.28 -5.77
N ILE A 107 0.09 -19.84 -4.56
CA ILE A 107 -0.30 -21.23 -4.36
C ILE A 107 -1.82 -21.29 -4.46
N SER A 108 -2.32 -21.68 -5.61
CA SER A 108 -3.73 -22.01 -5.79
C SER A 108 -3.91 -23.53 -5.65
N LYS A 109 -5.03 -23.97 -5.05
CA LYS A 109 -5.46 -25.37 -5.09
C LYS A 109 -5.85 -25.83 -6.51
N SER A 110 -5.97 -24.90 -7.44
CA SER A 110 -6.25 -25.16 -8.85
C SER A 110 -5.06 -25.81 -9.53
N ARG A 111 -5.33 -26.81 -10.38
CA ARG A 111 -4.29 -27.47 -11.18
C ARG A 111 -3.47 -26.44 -11.94
N PRO A 112 -2.12 -26.58 -11.99
CA PRO A 112 -1.28 -25.68 -12.75
C PRO A 112 -1.75 -25.70 -14.22
N ASN A 113 -1.89 -24.52 -14.80
CA ASN A 113 -2.20 -24.41 -16.22
C ASN A 113 -1.01 -24.96 -17.02
N ARG A 114 -1.17 -26.12 -17.67
CA ARG A 114 -0.11 -26.80 -18.43
C ARG A 114 0.57 -25.92 -19.49
N ASN A 115 -0.14 -24.90 -19.96
CA ASN A 115 0.34 -24.01 -21.01
C ASN A 115 1.11 -22.78 -20.49
N ARG A 116 1.28 -22.62 -19.16
CA ARG A 116 1.98 -21.47 -18.60
C ARG A 116 3.45 -21.85 -18.32
N LYS A 117 4.36 -21.17 -19.01
CA LYS A 117 5.82 -21.31 -18.82
C LYS A 117 6.31 -20.81 -17.45
N LYS A 118 5.56 -19.94 -16.78
CA LYS A 118 5.90 -19.35 -15.46
C LYS A 118 4.77 -19.57 -14.45
N PRO A 119 5.08 -19.80 -13.16
CA PRO A 119 4.07 -19.89 -12.12
C PRO A 119 3.32 -18.56 -11.99
N VAL A 120 2.04 -18.64 -11.60
CA VAL A 120 1.25 -17.45 -11.27
C VAL A 120 1.81 -16.84 -10.00
N THR A 121 2.02 -15.54 -9.99
CA THR A 121 2.52 -14.80 -8.82
C THR A 121 1.38 -14.12 -8.07
N ARG A 122 1.67 -13.66 -6.85
CA ARG A 122 0.70 -12.88 -6.06
C ARG A 122 0.38 -11.54 -6.72
N GLY A 123 1.36 -10.92 -7.39
CA GLY A 123 1.15 -9.70 -8.17
C GLY A 123 0.15 -9.87 -9.30
N ASP A 124 0.22 -11.00 -10.02
CA ASP A 124 -0.72 -11.33 -11.10
C ASP A 124 -2.17 -11.43 -10.63
N VAL A 125 -2.37 -11.84 -9.38
CA VAL A 125 -3.71 -12.12 -8.83
C VAL A 125 -4.24 -10.95 -8.00
N PHE A 126 -3.37 -10.06 -7.50
CA PHE A 126 -3.73 -8.99 -6.56
C PHE A 126 -4.88 -8.13 -7.07
N PHE A 127 -4.76 -7.56 -8.26
CA PHE A 127 -5.78 -6.67 -8.79
C PHE A 127 -7.11 -7.38 -9.06
N GLY A 128 -7.07 -8.63 -9.49
CA GLY A 128 -8.28 -9.43 -9.67
C GLY A 128 -8.94 -9.80 -8.34
N ALA A 129 -8.16 -10.09 -7.31
CA ALA A 129 -8.67 -10.39 -5.97
C ALA A 129 -9.22 -9.14 -5.28
N GLU A 130 -8.58 -7.99 -5.48
CA GLU A 130 -8.95 -6.72 -4.84
C GLU A 130 -10.11 -6.02 -5.54
N PHE A 131 -10.07 -5.90 -6.86
CA PHE A 131 -11.06 -5.12 -7.61
C PHE A 131 -12.07 -5.97 -8.38
N GLY A 132 -11.84 -7.26 -8.44
CA GLY A 132 -12.67 -8.18 -9.20
C GLY A 132 -12.28 -8.27 -10.68
N GLY A 133 -12.99 -9.14 -11.41
CA GLY A 133 -12.78 -9.38 -12.83
C GLY A 133 -13.76 -8.64 -13.73
N GLY A 134 -13.34 -8.26 -14.95
CA GLY A 134 -14.21 -7.64 -15.95
C GLY A 134 -15.35 -8.56 -16.42
N LYS A 135 -16.41 -7.96 -16.97
CA LYS A 135 -17.61 -8.65 -17.46
C LYS A 135 -17.33 -9.71 -18.54
N THR A 136 -16.26 -9.52 -19.32
CA THR A 136 -15.93 -10.33 -20.51
C THR A 136 -15.08 -11.56 -20.22
N LYS A 137 -14.67 -11.80 -18.97
CA LYS A 137 -13.82 -12.95 -18.66
C LYS A 137 -14.61 -14.25 -18.67
N ARG A 138 -14.18 -15.19 -19.51
CA ARG A 138 -14.74 -16.56 -19.62
C ARG A 138 -14.64 -17.35 -18.31
N THR A 139 -13.63 -17.05 -17.49
CA THR A 139 -13.44 -17.68 -16.18
C THR A 139 -14.03 -16.81 -15.09
N LYS A 140 -14.99 -17.32 -14.34
CA LYS A 140 -15.54 -16.68 -13.13
C LYS A 140 -14.55 -16.76 -11.95
N GLN A 141 -13.25 -16.58 -12.23
CA GLN A 141 -12.17 -16.73 -11.25
C GLN A 141 -12.23 -15.65 -10.16
N PHE A 142 -12.55 -14.41 -10.55
CA PHE A 142 -12.65 -13.28 -9.65
C PHE A 142 -14.11 -12.88 -9.43
N LEU A 143 -14.37 -12.19 -8.32
CA LEU A 143 -15.66 -11.58 -8.05
C LEU A 143 -16.00 -10.50 -9.10
N ARG A 144 -17.24 -10.01 -9.09
CA ARG A 144 -17.67 -8.91 -9.96
C ARG A 144 -16.79 -7.69 -9.74
N HIS A 145 -16.46 -6.98 -10.82
CA HIS A 145 -15.68 -5.75 -10.71
C HIS A 145 -16.41 -4.68 -9.87
N ARG A 146 -15.71 -4.12 -8.87
CA ARG A 146 -16.21 -3.09 -7.95
C ARG A 146 -15.60 -1.71 -8.18
N GLY A 147 -14.95 -1.47 -9.31
CA GLY A 147 -14.26 -0.22 -9.58
C GLY A 147 -13.16 0.03 -8.55
N GLN A 148 -13.00 1.27 -8.14
CA GLN A 148 -11.98 1.67 -7.14
C GLN A 148 -12.33 1.28 -5.70
N SER A 149 -13.54 0.77 -5.44
CA SER A 149 -13.96 0.44 -4.08
C SER A 149 -13.12 -0.65 -3.44
N GLY A 150 -12.70 -1.67 -4.24
CA GLY A 150 -11.95 -2.82 -3.74
C GLY A 150 -12.78 -3.75 -2.86
N TYR A 151 -12.16 -4.85 -2.42
CA TYR A 151 -12.82 -5.88 -1.62
C TYR A 151 -12.28 -5.98 -0.20
N PHE A 152 -10.97 -5.84 0.01
CA PHE A 152 -10.36 -6.03 1.32
C PHE A 152 -9.22 -5.05 1.63
N PHE A 153 -8.31 -4.79 0.69
CA PHE A 153 -7.14 -3.95 0.96
C PHE A 153 -7.53 -2.46 1.03
N TRP A 154 -8.06 -1.92 -0.06
CA TRP A 154 -8.41 -0.50 -0.12
C TRP A 154 -9.54 -0.09 0.82
N PRO A 155 -10.61 -0.89 1.02
CA PRO A 155 -11.61 -0.57 2.04
C PRO A 155 -11.01 -0.46 3.44
N THR A 156 -10.11 -1.38 3.80
CA THR A 156 -9.46 -1.38 5.12
C THR A 156 -8.57 -0.15 5.29
N VAL A 157 -7.75 0.15 4.28
CA VAL A 157 -6.88 1.35 4.30
C VAL A 157 -7.72 2.62 4.46
N ARG A 158 -8.80 2.77 3.68
CA ARG A 158 -9.67 3.95 3.77
C ARG A 158 -10.35 4.08 5.12
N LYS A 159 -10.85 2.98 5.69
CA LYS A 159 -11.49 2.94 7.01
C LYS A 159 -10.53 3.37 8.12
N ARG A 160 -9.26 2.96 8.02
CA ARG A 160 -8.22 3.21 9.04
C ARG A 160 -7.42 4.49 8.83
N LYS A 161 -7.60 5.16 7.72
CA LYS A 161 -6.84 6.34 7.31
C LYS A 161 -6.61 7.35 8.44
N ASN A 162 -7.69 7.82 9.08
CA ASN A 162 -7.61 8.85 10.11
C ASN A 162 -6.97 8.33 11.40
N ALA A 163 -7.26 7.09 11.78
CA ALA A 163 -6.64 6.46 12.95
C ALA A 163 -5.13 6.30 12.76
N ILE A 164 -4.70 5.81 11.59
CA ILE A 164 -3.27 5.68 11.23
C ILE A 164 -2.55 7.03 11.30
N ALA A 165 -3.17 8.09 10.75
CA ALA A 165 -2.60 9.43 10.79
C ALA A 165 -2.43 9.92 12.23
N LYS A 166 -3.46 9.74 13.06
CA LYS A 166 -3.41 10.11 14.48
C LYS A 166 -2.34 9.30 15.24
N GLU A 167 -2.36 7.98 15.12
CA GLU A 167 -1.38 7.10 15.79
C GLU A 167 0.07 7.45 15.42
N TYR A 168 0.29 7.84 14.16
CA TYR A 168 1.61 8.23 13.68
C TYR A 168 2.05 9.57 14.27
N LEU A 169 1.17 10.57 14.31
CA LEU A 169 1.45 11.88 14.94
C LEU A 169 1.66 11.74 16.44
N ASP A 170 0.79 11.00 17.13
CA ASP A 170 0.94 10.73 18.57
C ASP A 170 2.27 9.99 18.87
N GLY A 171 2.69 9.10 17.95
CA GLY A 171 3.98 8.43 18.02
C GLY A 171 5.16 9.37 17.82
N MET A 172 5.05 10.30 16.89
CA MET A 172 6.06 11.32 16.64
C MET A 172 6.24 12.24 17.86
N ASP A 173 5.11 12.71 18.45
CA ASP A 173 5.14 13.58 19.64
C ASP A 173 5.80 12.88 20.84
N ARG A 174 5.55 11.57 21.02
CA ARG A 174 6.24 10.79 22.06
C ARG A 174 7.74 10.75 21.82
N VAL A 175 8.19 10.46 20.62
CA VAL A 175 9.62 10.39 20.28
C VAL A 175 10.29 11.74 20.47
N VAL A 176 9.65 12.85 20.09
CA VAL A 176 10.16 14.22 20.31
C VAL A 176 10.34 14.47 21.80
N LYS A 177 9.33 14.17 22.64
CA LYS A 177 9.40 14.33 24.09
C LYS A 177 10.49 13.46 24.74
N GLU A 178 10.61 12.20 24.31
CA GLU A 178 11.62 11.28 24.82
C GLU A 178 13.05 11.72 24.50
N LEU A 179 13.24 12.38 23.36
CA LEU A 179 14.55 12.85 22.92
C LEU A 179 14.86 14.28 23.39
N GLY A 180 13.91 14.98 23.99
CA GLY A 180 14.10 16.34 24.51
C GLY A 180 14.32 17.40 23.39
N ILE A 181 13.76 17.19 22.21
CA ILE A 181 13.86 18.06 21.03
C ILE A 181 12.52 18.71 20.70
#